data_d2a956a6c98ef3aab36e1d6dad87ce35
#
_entry.id   d2a956a6c98ef3aab36e1d6dad87ce35
#
_cell.length_a   1.000
_cell.length_b   1.000
_cell.length_c   1.000
_cell.angle_alpha   90.00
_cell.angle_beta   90.00
_cell.angle_gamma   90.00
#
_symmetry.space_group_name_H-M   'P 1'
#
loop_
_entity.id
_entity.type
_entity.pdbx_description
1 polymer ?
#
loop_
_entity_poly.entity_id
_entity_poly.type
_entity_poly.pdbx_seq_one_letter_code
_entity_poly.pdbx_strand_id
1 'polypeptide(L)'
;LIPLGGYVKMAGAIDESMDTTITHAPDELMSKSFWAKLWVLSAGVIMNIVTAFVLFSGIAYVQGRPEVLTKPVIAEVRPDMPAEAAGLKPGDKITTVNHESIASWSELQSAINKVPDTPITITLLRGTKEMEFSLTTSHYIVPRENGVDTLGVIGIIQESVYHPITLGQAVVSGY
;
A
#
# COMPACT_ATOMS: atom_id res chain seq x y z
N LEU A 1 -17.54 19.98 25.55
CA LEU A 1 -17.72 20.76 24.34
C LEU A 1 -16.37 20.97 23.68
N ILE A 2 -16.10 20.25 22.59
CA ILE A 2 -14.94 20.46 21.74
C ILE A 2 -15.32 21.62 20.79
N PRO A 3 -14.64 22.75 20.78
CA PRO A 3 -14.92 23.81 19.83
C PRO A 3 -14.57 23.32 18.42
N LEU A 4 -15.56 23.02 17.64
CA LEU A 4 -15.44 22.56 16.25
C LEU A 4 -15.32 23.76 15.31
N GLY A 5 -14.23 24.49 15.41
CA GLY A 5 -13.89 25.54 14.49
C GLY A 5 -13.70 26.89 15.17
N GLY A 6 -12.77 27.62 14.69
CA GLY A 6 -12.49 29.03 14.95
C GLY A 6 -11.87 29.58 13.70
N TYR A 7 -12.15 30.85 13.38
CA TYR A 7 -11.43 31.56 12.35
C TYR A 7 -10.68 32.74 12.94
N VAL A 8 -9.57 33.07 12.35
CA VAL A 8 -8.78 34.24 12.73
C VAL A 8 -8.91 35.27 11.62
N LYS A 9 -9.48 36.44 11.94
CA LYS A 9 -9.52 37.56 11.00
C LYS A 9 -8.19 38.27 11.04
N MET A 10 -7.53 38.39 9.90
CA MET A 10 -6.31 39.17 9.77
C MET A 10 -6.68 40.61 9.47
N ALA A 11 -6.07 41.58 10.20
CA ALA A 11 -6.28 43.01 9.95
C ALA A 11 -5.88 43.37 8.50
N GLY A 12 -6.78 44.08 7.80
CA GLY A 12 -6.55 44.50 6.41
C GLY A 12 -6.61 43.40 5.36
N ALA A 13 -7.12 42.22 5.68
CA ALA A 13 -7.44 41.19 4.69
C ALA A 13 -8.91 41.32 4.27
N ILE A 14 -9.15 41.26 2.95
CA ILE A 14 -10.52 41.23 2.41
C ILE A 14 -11.06 39.83 2.67
N ASP A 15 -12.08 39.70 3.49
CA ASP A 15 -12.80 38.49 3.76
C ASP A 15 -14.23 38.52 3.20
N GLU A 16 -14.96 37.42 3.32
CA GLU A 16 -16.34 37.30 2.84
C GLU A 16 -17.35 38.22 3.60
N SER A 17 -16.90 38.89 4.66
CA SER A 17 -17.78 39.81 5.46
C SER A 17 -18.02 41.14 4.81
N MET A 18 -17.50 41.40 3.61
CA MET A 18 -17.64 42.67 2.85
C MET A 18 -17.17 43.93 3.60
N ASP A 19 -16.45 43.80 4.68
CA ASP A 19 -15.90 44.95 5.41
C ASP A 19 -14.56 45.34 4.75
N THR A 20 -14.62 46.32 3.87
CA THR A 20 -13.50 46.76 3.02
C THR A 20 -12.71 47.95 3.62
N THR A 21 -12.79 48.19 4.91
CA THR A 21 -12.03 49.25 5.55
C THR A 21 -10.55 48.88 5.67
N ILE A 22 -9.81 49.10 4.57
CA ILE A 22 -8.36 49.02 4.52
C ILE A 22 -7.82 50.38 4.88
N THR A 23 -7.24 50.54 6.07
CA THR A 23 -6.70 51.81 6.56
C THR A 23 -5.21 51.98 6.25
N HIS A 24 -4.56 50.92 5.68
CA HIS A 24 -3.12 50.88 5.44
C HIS A 24 -2.28 51.08 6.71
N ALA A 25 -2.83 50.69 7.85
CA ALA A 25 -2.10 50.77 9.12
C ALA A 25 -0.86 49.82 9.08
N PRO A 26 0.20 50.11 9.81
CA PRO A 26 1.45 49.32 9.76
C PRO A 26 1.31 47.86 10.19
N ASP A 27 0.25 47.53 10.91
CA ASP A 27 -0.09 46.18 11.37
C ASP A 27 -0.96 45.40 10.38
N GLU A 28 -1.52 46.04 9.37
CA GLU A 28 -2.33 45.40 8.35
C GLU A 28 -1.50 44.58 7.37
N LEU A 29 -2.01 43.38 6.95
CA LEU A 29 -1.36 42.51 5.97
C LEU A 29 -1.10 43.27 4.65
N MET A 30 -2.04 44.11 4.20
CA MET A 30 -1.94 44.80 2.91
C MET A 30 -0.82 45.86 2.91
N SER A 31 -0.39 46.38 4.05
CA SER A 31 0.72 47.35 4.18
C SER A 31 2.09 46.68 4.21
N LYS A 32 2.17 45.35 4.33
CA LYS A 32 3.43 44.58 4.37
C LYS A 32 4.05 44.42 2.99
N SER A 33 5.35 44.12 2.98
CA SER A 33 6.07 43.80 1.74
C SER A 33 5.49 42.56 1.03
N PHE A 34 5.71 42.48 -0.27
CA PHE A 34 5.28 41.32 -1.07
C PHE A 34 5.75 39.97 -0.48
N TRP A 35 6.99 39.90 -0.06
CA TRP A 35 7.54 38.68 0.54
C TRP A 35 6.88 38.28 1.86
N ALA A 36 6.54 39.30 2.70
CA ALA A 36 5.83 39.03 3.95
C ALA A 36 4.41 38.50 3.69
N LYS A 37 3.70 39.08 2.72
CA LYS A 37 2.39 38.57 2.28
C LYS A 37 2.48 37.14 1.76
N LEU A 38 3.45 36.86 0.90
CA LEU A 38 3.67 35.55 0.35
C LEU A 38 3.93 34.50 1.45
N TRP A 39 4.78 34.85 2.43
CA TRP A 39 5.05 33.96 3.57
C TRP A 39 3.81 33.67 4.40
N VAL A 40 3.03 34.67 4.74
CA VAL A 40 1.81 34.49 5.53
C VAL A 40 0.79 33.61 4.78
N LEU A 41 0.55 33.91 3.50
CA LEU A 41 -0.40 33.15 2.68
C LEU A 41 0.06 31.71 2.43
N SER A 42 1.38 31.50 2.29
CA SER A 42 1.94 30.16 2.04
C SER A 42 2.13 29.34 3.32
N ALA A 43 2.12 29.96 4.49
CA ALA A 43 2.43 29.29 5.77
C ALA A 43 1.55 28.06 6.04
N GLY A 44 0.25 28.17 5.75
CA GLY A 44 -0.69 27.05 5.92
C GLY A 44 -0.35 25.86 5.01
N VAL A 45 -0.06 26.12 3.74
CA VAL A 45 0.31 25.08 2.76
C VAL A 45 1.64 24.43 3.15
N ILE A 46 2.64 25.25 3.51
CA ILE A 46 3.95 24.75 3.95
C ILE A 46 3.79 23.87 5.20
N MET A 47 2.99 24.32 6.18
CA MET A 47 2.78 23.55 7.40
C MET A 47 2.05 22.23 7.14
N ASN A 48 1.10 22.20 6.21
CA ASN A 48 0.44 20.96 5.80
C ASN A 48 1.42 19.97 5.17
N ILE A 49 2.31 20.45 4.29
CA ILE A 49 3.37 19.62 3.67
C ILE A 49 4.31 19.08 4.75
N VAL A 50 4.76 19.92 5.68
CA VAL A 50 5.63 19.49 6.78
C VAL A 50 4.94 18.44 7.65
N THR A 51 3.68 18.67 8.01
CA THR A 51 2.90 17.74 8.81
C THR A 51 2.72 16.40 8.09
N ALA A 52 2.34 16.42 6.82
CA ALA A 52 2.21 15.21 6.01
C ALA A 52 3.53 14.44 5.96
N PHE A 53 4.65 15.13 5.70
CA PHE A 53 5.97 14.53 5.67
C PHE A 53 6.35 13.88 7.01
N VAL A 54 6.12 14.54 8.12
CA VAL A 54 6.39 14.01 9.46
C VAL A 54 5.53 12.77 9.75
N LEU A 55 4.24 12.83 9.41
CA LEU A 55 3.31 11.71 9.62
C LEU A 55 3.70 10.51 8.76
N PHE A 56 3.95 10.69 7.46
CA PHE A 56 4.34 9.59 6.58
C PHE A 56 5.69 8.99 6.96
N SER A 57 6.66 9.84 7.31
CA SER A 57 7.97 9.35 7.80
C SER A 57 7.83 8.58 9.11
N GLY A 58 6.97 9.04 10.01
CA GLY A 58 6.67 8.35 11.27
C GLY A 58 6.01 6.99 11.05
N ILE A 59 5.03 6.91 10.15
CA ILE A 59 4.38 5.65 9.78
C ILE A 59 5.40 4.70 9.15
N ALA A 60 6.19 5.16 8.20
CA ALA A 60 7.21 4.34 7.55
C ALA A 60 8.25 3.81 8.55
N TYR A 61 8.66 4.64 9.51
CA TYR A 61 9.59 4.23 10.57
C TYR A 61 9.00 3.15 11.49
N VAL A 62 7.73 3.28 11.87
CA VAL A 62 7.05 2.33 12.77
C VAL A 62 6.70 1.01 12.07
N GLN A 63 6.19 1.09 10.85
CA GLN A 63 5.79 -0.09 10.09
C GLN A 63 6.96 -0.83 9.44
N GLY A 64 8.05 -0.11 9.15
CA GLY A 64 9.17 -0.66 8.38
C GLY A 64 8.84 -0.77 6.89
N ARG A 65 9.79 -1.35 6.16
CA ARG A 65 9.62 -1.63 4.72
C ARG A 65 9.15 -3.07 4.54
N PRO A 66 8.02 -3.32 3.85
CA PRO A 66 7.63 -4.67 3.52
C PRO A 66 8.61 -5.24 2.49
N GLU A 67 9.26 -6.33 2.83
CA GLU A 67 10.05 -7.13 1.90
C GLU A 67 9.28 -8.41 1.62
N VAL A 68 8.92 -8.59 0.36
CA VAL A 68 8.22 -9.77 -0.11
C VAL A 68 9.24 -10.89 -0.23
N LEU A 69 9.06 -11.95 0.56
CA LEU A 69 9.97 -13.08 0.52
C LEU A 69 9.87 -13.78 -0.84
N THR A 70 11.00 -13.94 -1.50
CA THR A 70 11.05 -14.60 -2.83
C THR A 70 10.66 -16.08 -2.75
N LYS A 71 10.75 -16.67 -1.57
CA LYS A 71 10.45 -18.10 -1.35
C LYS A 71 8.97 -18.39 -1.54
N PRO A 72 8.62 -19.54 -2.16
CA PRO A 72 7.22 -19.93 -2.38
C PRO A 72 6.58 -20.53 -1.12
N VAL A 73 6.44 -19.69 -0.06
CA VAL A 73 5.82 -20.06 1.22
C VAL A 73 4.46 -19.36 1.32
N ILE A 74 3.45 -20.11 1.71
CA ILE A 74 2.08 -19.60 1.91
C ILE A 74 2.01 -18.90 3.24
N ALA A 75 1.67 -17.59 3.23
CA ALA A 75 1.37 -16.85 4.46
C ALA A 75 -0.08 -17.05 4.90
N GLU A 76 -0.99 -17.01 3.94
CA GLU A 76 -2.43 -17.11 4.21
C GLU A 76 -3.12 -17.83 3.06
N VAL A 77 -4.18 -18.56 3.38
CA VAL A 77 -5.09 -19.20 2.42
C VAL A 77 -6.43 -18.49 2.50
N ARG A 78 -6.92 -18.02 1.36
CA ARG A 78 -8.22 -17.34 1.28
C ARG A 78 -9.36 -18.32 1.41
N PRO A 79 -10.41 -17.98 2.19
CA PRO A 79 -11.61 -18.79 2.30
C PRO A 79 -12.32 -18.90 0.94
N ASP A 80 -13.08 -19.99 0.78
CA ASP A 80 -13.89 -20.27 -0.41
C ASP A 80 -13.08 -20.37 -1.73
N MET A 81 -11.77 -20.63 -1.64
CA MET A 81 -10.86 -20.76 -2.78
C MET A 81 -10.28 -22.18 -2.89
N PRO A 82 -9.81 -22.60 -4.10
CA PRO A 82 -9.34 -23.96 -4.34
C PRO A 82 -8.25 -24.45 -3.37
N ALA A 83 -7.37 -23.58 -2.93
CA ALA A 83 -6.30 -23.94 -1.99
C ALA A 83 -6.85 -24.38 -0.62
N GLU A 84 -7.87 -23.70 -0.13
CA GLU A 84 -8.54 -24.07 1.13
C GLU A 84 -9.26 -25.41 0.98
N ALA A 85 -10.05 -25.57 -0.09
CA ALA A 85 -10.77 -26.82 -0.37
C ALA A 85 -9.84 -28.02 -0.50
N ALA A 86 -8.63 -27.82 -1.03
CA ALA A 86 -7.59 -28.84 -1.12
C ALA A 86 -6.87 -29.10 0.21
N GLY A 87 -7.02 -28.25 1.22
CA GLY A 87 -6.39 -28.39 2.53
C GLY A 87 -4.96 -27.85 2.64
N LEU A 88 -4.58 -26.90 1.77
CA LEU A 88 -3.35 -26.13 1.91
C LEU A 88 -3.44 -25.27 3.18
N LYS A 89 -2.29 -24.99 3.81
CA LYS A 89 -2.22 -24.27 5.08
C LYS A 89 -1.12 -23.20 5.06
N PRO A 90 -1.28 -22.15 5.89
CA PRO A 90 -0.19 -21.25 6.16
C PRO A 90 1.07 -21.97 6.64
N GLY A 91 2.24 -21.54 6.16
CA GLY A 91 3.53 -22.16 6.42
C GLY A 91 3.93 -23.26 5.44
N ASP A 92 3.04 -23.68 4.54
CA ASP A 92 3.39 -24.66 3.50
C ASP A 92 4.36 -24.03 2.49
N LYS A 93 5.46 -24.73 2.20
CA LYS A 93 6.42 -24.32 1.18
C LYS A 93 6.19 -25.16 -0.08
N ILE A 94 5.73 -24.52 -1.16
CA ILE A 94 5.51 -25.17 -2.44
C ILE A 94 6.84 -25.49 -3.10
N THR A 95 7.02 -26.71 -3.58
CA THR A 95 8.24 -27.21 -4.23
C THR A 95 8.05 -27.47 -5.71
N THR A 96 6.87 -27.99 -6.09
CA THR A 96 6.57 -28.23 -7.50
C THR A 96 5.11 -27.90 -7.83
N VAL A 97 4.87 -27.56 -9.10
CA VAL A 97 3.52 -27.46 -9.69
C VAL A 97 3.56 -28.29 -10.99
N ASN A 98 2.63 -29.25 -11.12
CA ASN A 98 2.61 -30.21 -12.25
C ASN A 98 3.98 -30.89 -12.50
N HIS A 99 4.68 -31.23 -11.42
CA HIS A 99 6.03 -31.83 -11.42
C HIS A 99 7.16 -30.87 -11.91
N GLU A 100 6.86 -29.61 -12.22
CA GLU A 100 7.87 -28.58 -12.49
C GLU A 100 8.36 -27.97 -11.19
N SER A 101 9.68 -27.90 -11.01
CA SER A 101 10.28 -27.32 -9.80
C SER A 101 10.03 -25.81 -9.72
N ILE A 102 9.62 -25.34 -8.54
CA ILE A 102 9.34 -23.93 -8.26
C ILE A 102 10.37 -23.42 -7.24
N ALA A 103 11.22 -22.49 -7.66
CA ALA A 103 12.23 -21.88 -6.82
C ALA A 103 11.77 -20.55 -6.19
N SER A 104 10.84 -19.84 -6.84
CA SER A 104 10.39 -18.53 -6.42
C SER A 104 8.86 -18.38 -6.46
N TRP A 105 8.36 -17.41 -5.71
CA TRP A 105 6.94 -17.07 -5.73
C TRP A 105 6.46 -16.59 -7.11
N SER A 106 7.30 -15.86 -7.84
CA SER A 106 6.98 -15.39 -9.19
C SER A 106 6.81 -16.54 -10.19
N GLU A 107 7.63 -17.59 -10.07
CA GLU A 107 7.48 -18.82 -10.86
C GLU A 107 6.18 -19.54 -10.51
N LEU A 108 5.89 -19.69 -9.20
CA LEU A 108 4.64 -20.25 -8.71
C LEU A 108 3.42 -19.53 -9.29
N GLN A 109 3.43 -18.20 -9.17
CA GLN A 109 2.34 -17.36 -9.68
C GLN A 109 2.21 -17.49 -11.21
N SER A 110 3.32 -17.51 -11.93
CA SER A 110 3.32 -17.67 -13.39
C SER A 110 2.80 -19.03 -13.82
N ALA A 111 3.16 -20.11 -13.10
CA ALA A 111 2.69 -21.46 -13.38
C ALA A 111 1.18 -21.58 -13.18
N ILE A 112 0.64 -21.01 -12.11
CA ILE A 112 -0.80 -21.04 -11.78
C ILE A 112 -1.60 -20.14 -12.72
N ASN A 113 -1.12 -18.92 -13.01
CA ASN A 113 -1.84 -17.95 -13.84
C ASN A 113 -2.06 -18.43 -15.28
N LYS A 114 -1.18 -19.29 -15.81
CA LYS A 114 -1.27 -19.83 -17.18
C LYS A 114 -2.37 -20.88 -17.37
N VAL A 115 -2.91 -21.40 -16.31
CA VAL A 115 -3.83 -22.56 -16.34
C VAL A 115 -5.12 -22.28 -15.56
N PRO A 116 -5.99 -21.38 -16.04
CA PRO A 116 -7.29 -21.16 -15.44
C PRO A 116 -8.20 -22.38 -15.61
N ASP A 117 -9.05 -22.64 -14.62
CA ASP A 117 -10.04 -23.72 -14.58
C ASP A 117 -9.47 -25.11 -14.92
N THR A 118 -8.21 -25.34 -14.60
CA THR A 118 -7.48 -26.54 -14.95
C THR A 118 -7.07 -27.31 -13.69
N PRO A 119 -7.18 -28.63 -13.67
CA PRO A 119 -6.64 -29.43 -12.58
C PRO A 119 -5.11 -29.38 -12.58
N ILE A 120 -4.53 -29.09 -11.44
CA ILE A 120 -3.08 -29.04 -11.20
C ILE A 120 -2.71 -29.87 -9.99
N THR A 121 -1.48 -30.38 -9.99
CA THR A 121 -0.87 -31.09 -8.88
C THR A 121 0.19 -30.22 -8.23
N ILE A 122 0.11 -30.01 -6.92
CA ILE A 122 1.06 -29.21 -6.14
C ILE A 122 1.73 -30.11 -5.14
N THR A 123 3.08 -30.17 -5.18
CA THR A 123 3.87 -30.77 -4.11
C THR A 123 4.38 -29.68 -3.19
N LEU A 124 4.30 -29.89 -1.90
CA LEU A 124 4.73 -28.94 -0.88
C LEU A 124 5.41 -29.63 0.29
N LEU A 125 6.20 -28.87 1.02
CA LEU A 125 6.79 -29.26 2.30
C LEU A 125 6.00 -28.59 3.44
N ARG A 126 5.39 -29.42 4.29
CA ARG A 126 4.78 -29.02 5.54
C ARG A 126 5.67 -29.44 6.70
N GLY A 127 6.47 -28.48 7.20
CA GLY A 127 7.60 -28.79 8.07
C GLY A 127 8.67 -29.58 7.32
N THR A 128 8.88 -30.85 7.70
CA THR A 128 9.83 -31.75 7.02
C THR A 128 9.14 -32.80 6.14
N LYS A 129 7.81 -32.81 6.11
CA LYS A 129 7.04 -33.82 5.38
C LYS A 129 6.63 -33.30 4.02
N GLU A 130 6.99 -34.06 2.98
CA GLU A 130 6.52 -33.79 1.63
C GLU A 130 5.11 -34.35 1.46
N MET A 131 4.25 -33.54 0.86
CA MET A 131 2.85 -33.86 0.62
C MET A 131 2.44 -33.39 -0.77
N GLU A 132 1.56 -34.16 -1.41
CA GLU A 132 1.04 -33.85 -2.73
C GLU A 132 -0.48 -33.59 -2.65
N PHE A 133 -0.93 -32.51 -3.31
CA PHE A 133 -2.32 -32.10 -3.38
C PHE A 133 -2.74 -31.87 -4.82
N SER A 134 -3.93 -32.36 -5.18
CA SER A 134 -4.56 -32.07 -6.46
C SER A 134 -5.71 -31.10 -6.24
N LEU A 135 -5.75 -30.05 -7.03
CA LEU A 135 -6.81 -29.05 -6.99
C LEU A 135 -7.06 -28.49 -8.39
N THR A 136 -8.24 -27.91 -8.59
CA THR A 136 -8.57 -27.19 -9.83
C THR A 136 -8.42 -25.71 -9.59
N THR A 137 -7.67 -25.00 -10.44
CA THR A 137 -7.56 -23.55 -10.37
C THR A 137 -8.92 -22.90 -10.68
N SER A 138 -9.20 -21.78 -10.03
CA SER A 138 -10.30 -20.89 -10.44
C SER A 138 -9.79 -19.86 -11.43
N HIS A 139 -10.69 -19.16 -12.12
CA HIS A 139 -10.33 -18.09 -13.01
C HIS A 139 -10.54 -16.69 -12.34
N TYR A 140 -9.66 -15.78 -12.69
CA TYR A 140 -9.81 -14.36 -12.36
C TYR A 140 -9.68 -13.52 -13.63
N ILE A 141 -10.69 -12.69 -13.88
CA ILE A 141 -10.78 -11.88 -15.10
C ILE A 141 -10.12 -10.52 -14.83
N VAL A 142 -9.09 -10.17 -15.59
CA VAL A 142 -8.40 -8.88 -15.55
C VAL A 142 -8.77 -8.07 -16.78
N PRO A 143 -9.50 -6.93 -16.63
CA PRO A 143 -9.77 -6.03 -17.75
C PRO A 143 -8.46 -5.41 -18.28
N ARG A 144 -8.30 -5.39 -19.61
CA ARG A 144 -7.20 -4.69 -20.31
C ARG A 144 -7.76 -3.75 -21.37
N GLU A 145 -6.94 -2.80 -21.82
CA GLU A 145 -7.36 -1.82 -22.85
C GLU A 145 -7.87 -2.47 -24.15
N ASN A 146 -7.37 -3.66 -24.50
CA ASN A 146 -7.69 -4.38 -25.73
C ASN A 146 -8.42 -5.71 -25.51
N GLY A 147 -9.05 -5.93 -24.36
CA GLY A 147 -9.74 -7.18 -24.05
C GLY A 147 -9.74 -7.56 -22.58
N VAL A 148 -9.91 -8.84 -22.32
CA VAL A 148 -9.87 -9.41 -20.97
C VAL A 148 -8.84 -10.54 -20.93
N ASP A 149 -7.98 -10.53 -19.94
CA ASP A 149 -7.11 -11.67 -19.62
C ASP A 149 -7.79 -12.53 -18.56
N THR A 150 -7.71 -13.83 -18.73
CA THR A 150 -8.18 -14.78 -17.74
C THR A 150 -6.98 -15.47 -17.09
N LEU A 151 -6.80 -15.25 -15.81
CA LEU A 151 -5.70 -15.80 -15.03
C LEU A 151 -6.20 -16.92 -14.12
N GLY A 152 -5.42 -18.01 -14.01
CA GLY A 152 -5.65 -19.03 -13.01
C GLY A 152 -5.30 -18.52 -11.61
N VAL A 153 -6.12 -18.84 -10.61
CA VAL A 153 -5.88 -18.50 -9.21
C VAL A 153 -6.27 -19.66 -8.30
N ILE A 154 -5.60 -19.78 -7.16
CA ILE A 154 -5.92 -20.81 -6.14
C ILE A 154 -6.21 -20.22 -4.76
N GLY A 155 -6.01 -18.92 -4.56
CA GLY A 155 -6.34 -18.23 -3.30
C GLY A 155 -5.28 -18.34 -2.23
N ILE A 156 -4.00 -18.22 -2.57
CA ILE A 156 -2.88 -18.15 -1.62
C ILE A 156 -2.28 -16.75 -1.59
N ILE A 157 -1.79 -16.34 -0.44
CA ILE A 157 -1.11 -15.07 -0.21
C ILE A 157 0.35 -15.34 0.15
N GLN A 158 1.24 -14.56 -0.44
CA GLN A 158 2.67 -14.60 -0.22
C GLN A 158 3.05 -14.10 1.16
N GLU A 159 4.09 -14.70 1.76
CA GLU A 159 4.66 -14.20 3.00
C GLU A 159 5.45 -12.91 2.74
N SER A 160 5.18 -11.90 3.56
CA SER A 160 5.93 -10.66 3.59
C SER A 160 6.47 -10.41 5.00
N VAL A 161 7.73 -10.01 5.09
CA VAL A 161 8.37 -9.64 6.36
C VAL A 161 8.61 -8.14 6.36
N TYR A 162 8.27 -7.49 7.46
CA TYR A 162 8.55 -6.08 7.65
C TYR A 162 9.94 -5.90 8.26
N HIS A 163 10.86 -5.29 7.52
CA HIS A 163 12.17 -4.93 8.04
C HIS A 163 12.15 -3.53 8.65
N PRO A 164 12.64 -3.36 9.90
CA PRO A 164 12.74 -2.04 10.50
C PRO A 164 13.69 -1.18 9.66
N ILE A 165 13.28 0.05 9.38
CA ILE A 165 14.10 1.02 8.66
C ILE A 165 14.60 2.10 9.61
N THR A 166 15.78 2.68 9.31
CA THR A 166 16.30 3.81 10.05
C THR A 166 15.55 5.10 9.70
N LEU A 167 15.55 6.09 10.60
CA LEU A 167 14.94 7.40 10.34
C LEU A 167 15.44 8.02 9.02
N GLY A 168 16.75 7.90 8.72
CA GLY A 168 17.31 8.38 7.47
C GLY A 168 16.70 7.69 6.24
N GLN A 169 16.49 6.39 6.30
CA GLN A 169 15.83 5.63 5.22
C GLN A 169 14.34 5.97 5.10
N ALA A 170 13.65 6.20 6.21
CA ALA A 170 12.24 6.62 6.21
C ALA A 170 12.05 7.98 5.50
N VAL A 171 13.00 8.90 5.69
CA VAL A 171 13.00 10.22 5.04
C VAL A 171 13.32 10.14 3.54
N VAL A 172 14.29 9.29 3.15
CA VAL A 172 14.75 9.16 1.75
C VAL A 172 13.83 8.28 0.91
N SER A 173 13.12 7.32 1.51
CA SER A 173 12.21 6.43 0.76
C SER A 173 11.00 7.15 0.15
N GLY A 174 10.77 8.44 0.51
CA GLY A 174 9.91 9.35 -0.26
C GLY A 174 8.53 8.80 -0.64
N TYR A 175 7.83 8.21 0.32
CA TYR A 175 6.41 7.92 0.12
C TYR A 175 5.61 9.18 0.31
#